data_0a1a01e1f6ef509f86ea25d174aa37f7
#
_entry.id   0a1a01e1f6ef509f86ea25d174aa37f7
#
_cell.length_a   1.000
_cell.length_b   1.000
_cell.length_c   1.000
_cell.angle_alpha   90.00
_cell.angle_beta   90.00
_cell.angle_gamma   90.00
#
_symmetry.space_group_name_H-M   'P 1'
#
loop_
_entity.id
_entity.type
_entity.pdbx_description
1 polymer ?
#
loop_
_entity_poly.entity_id
_entity_poly.type
_entity_poly.pdbx_seq_one_letter_code
_entity_poly.pdbx_strand_id
1 'polypeptide(L)'
;MVYTGGGVILGNASGELTQLVRSLGFPCTNTLMGLGAYPATDRQFLGMPGMHGTYEANMAMQHCDVLLAIGARFDDREIGNPKHFFEEQRTIIHVDIDPSSISKRVKVDVPIVGNVREVLQEMIRQLQASKEKPDPAELKAWWKQIELWRSRDCLKYDRAAKIIKPQAVVEKLYEVTKGDAFVTSDVGQHQMWAAQFYKFNKPLRWINSGGLGTMGFGLPAAVGVQLAH
;
A
#
# COMPACT_ATOMS: atom_id res chain seq x y z
N MET A 1 -9.61 -8.00 -2.15
CA MET A 1 -8.28 -7.38 -2.00
C MET A 1 -8.37 -6.14 -1.12
N VAL A 2 -7.33 -5.82 -0.34
CA VAL A 2 -7.26 -4.60 0.50
C VAL A 2 -6.31 -3.58 -0.13
N TYR A 3 -6.77 -2.34 -0.28
CA TYR A 3 -6.04 -1.21 -0.85
C TYR A 3 -5.98 -0.09 0.19
N THR A 4 -4.80 0.28 0.64
CA THR A 4 -4.63 1.18 1.79
C THR A 4 -3.83 2.42 1.46
N GLY A 5 -4.21 3.53 2.04
CA GLY A 5 -3.55 4.82 1.84
C GLY A 5 -3.05 5.46 3.12
N GLY A 6 -2.56 6.70 2.99
CA GLY A 6 -2.05 7.50 4.09
C GLY A 6 -3.05 7.74 5.23
N GLY A 7 -4.35 7.64 4.94
CA GLY A 7 -5.40 7.78 5.96
C GLY A 7 -5.31 6.74 7.08
N VAL A 8 -4.79 5.53 6.80
CA VAL A 8 -4.55 4.50 7.82
C VAL A 8 -3.47 4.94 8.81
N ILE A 9 -2.38 5.55 8.30
CA ILE A 9 -1.28 6.05 9.11
C ILE A 9 -1.73 7.25 9.95
N LEU A 10 -2.42 8.21 9.31
CA LEU A 10 -2.93 9.41 9.97
C LEU A 10 -3.97 9.07 11.04
N GLY A 11 -4.79 8.05 10.82
CA GLY A 11 -5.76 7.54 11.78
C GLY A 11 -5.17 6.61 12.85
N ASN A 12 -3.85 6.40 12.85
CA ASN A 12 -3.13 5.50 13.78
C ASN A 12 -3.78 4.10 13.86
N ALA A 13 -4.09 3.53 12.70
CA ALA A 13 -4.87 2.29 12.55
C ALA A 13 -4.08 1.12 11.93
N SER A 14 -2.75 1.22 11.86
CA SER A 14 -1.90 0.19 11.23
C SER A 14 -1.97 -1.17 11.95
N GLY A 15 -2.16 -1.16 13.27
CA GLY A 15 -2.35 -2.38 14.06
C GLY A 15 -3.65 -3.09 13.70
N GLU A 16 -4.75 -2.36 13.70
CA GLU A 16 -6.08 -2.85 13.33
C GLU A 16 -6.12 -3.32 11.87
N LEU A 17 -5.50 -2.57 10.96
CA LEU A 17 -5.34 -2.99 9.56
C LEU A 17 -4.63 -4.35 9.46
N THR A 18 -3.48 -4.47 10.13
CA THR A 18 -2.69 -5.71 10.11
C THR A 18 -3.49 -6.89 10.64
N GLN A 19 -4.23 -6.69 11.73
CA GLN A 19 -5.10 -7.71 12.31
C GLN A 19 -6.20 -8.13 11.33
N LEU A 20 -6.90 -7.17 10.72
CA LEU A 20 -7.98 -7.44 9.77
C LEU A 20 -7.46 -8.21 8.55
N VAL A 21 -6.41 -7.70 7.90
CA VAL A 21 -5.84 -8.29 6.68
C VAL A 21 -5.39 -9.72 6.92
N ARG A 22 -4.68 -9.97 8.03
CA ARG A 22 -4.25 -11.33 8.40
C ARG A 22 -5.41 -12.27 8.71
N SER A 23 -6.46 -11.76 9.37
CA SER A 23 -7.65 -12.56 9.68
C SER A 23 -8.44 -12.96 8.44
N LEU A 24 -8.47 -12.09 7.43
CA LEU A 24 -9.14 -12.37 6.15
C LEU A 24 -8.29 -13.22 5.20
N GLY A 25 -6.97 -13.21 5.36
CA GLY A 25 -6.04 -13.86 4.44
C GLY A 25 -5.92 -13.16 3.07
N PHE A 26 -6.43 -11.95 2.94
CA PHE A 26 -6.49 -11.21 1.67
C PHE A 26 -5.16 -10.54 1.32
N PRO A 27 -4.85 -10.38 0.03
CA PRO A 27 -3.72 -9.57 -0.41
C PRO A 27 -3.95 -8.10 -0.06
N CYS A 28 -2.85 -7.41 0.29
CA CYS A 28 -2.84 -6.01 0.66
C CYS A 28 -1.82 -5.23 -0.15
N THR A 29 -2.16 -4.00 -0.52
CA THR A 29 -1.25 -3.04 -1.16
C THR A 29 -1.34 -1.69 -0.48
N ASN A 30 -0.21 -0.98 -0.40
CA ASN A 30 -0.15 0.36 0.18
C ASN A 30 0.18 1.38 -0.92
N THR A 31 -0.55 2.49 -0.93
CA THR A 31 -0.17 3.65 -1.76
C THR A 31 1.19 4.19 -1.36
N LEU A 32 1.78 5.09 -2.16
CA LEU A 32 3.02 5.77 -1.81
C LEU A 32 2.95 6.39 -0.40
N MET A 33 1.86 7.09 -0.08
CA MET A 33 1.67 7.71 1.25
C MET A 33 1.23 6.72 2.32
N GLY A 34 0.85 5.51 1.94
CA GLY A 34 0.45 4.43 2.83
C GLY A 34 1.57 3.45 3.17
N LEU A 35 2.77 3.61 2.61
CA LEU A 35 3.88 2.70 2.89
C LEU A 35 4.19 2.64 4.39
N GLY A 36 4.21 1.42 4.93
CA GLY A 36 4.32 1.15 6.36
C GLY A 36 2.97 1.04 7.11
N ALA A 37 1.84 1.33 6.48
CA ALA A 37 0.52 1.07 7.06
C ALA A 37 0.29 -0.44 7.27
N TYR A 38 0.68 -1.25 6.28
CA TYR A 38 0.78 -2.70 6.38
C TYR A 38 2.24 -3.11 6.19
N PRO A 39 2.76 -4.09 6.96
CA PRO A 39 4.18 -4.46 6.92
C PRO A 39 4.61 -4.98 5.54
N ALA A 40 5.66 -4.39 4.97
CA ALA A 40 6.15 -4.75 3.63
C ALA A 40 6.84 -6.12 3.56
N THR A 41 7.22 -6.71 4.70
CA THR A 41 7.78 -8.07 4.78
C THR A 41 6.73 -9.15 4.97
N ASP A 42 5.46 -8.77 5.14
CA ASP A 42 4.38 -9.75 5.26
C ASP A 42 4.07 -10.37 3.89
N ARG A 43 3.79 -11.68 3.89
CA ARG A 43 3.49 -12.43 2.66
C ARG A 43 2.28 -11.86 1.89
N GLN A 44 1.32 -11.31 2.61
CA GLN A 44 0.10 -10.75 2.01
C GLN A 44 0.33 -9.40 1.35
N PHE A 45 1.49 -8.77 1.55
CA PHE A 45 1.83 -7.49 0.91
C PHE A 45 2.26 -7.69 -0.54
N LEU A 46 1.64 -6.97 -1.45
CA LEU A 46 1.91 -7.06 -2.89
C LEU A 46 2.83 -5.93 -3.41
N GLY A 47 3.24 -5.01 -2.56
CA GLY A 47 3.95 -3.80 -2.98
C GLY A 47 3.02 -2.61 -3.13
N MET A 48 3.52 -1.56 -3.74
CA MET A 48 2.80 -0.34 -4.05
C MET A 48 2.01 -0.53 -5.37
N PRO A 49 0.79 0.00 -5.51
CA PRO A 49 0.07 0.03 -6.78
C PRO A 49 0.45 1.26 -7.61
N GLY A 50 -0.10 1.36 -8.81
CA GLY A 50 0.01 2.52 -9.68
C GLY A 50 1.17 2.47 -10.65
N MET A 51 1.50 3.62 -11.24
CA MET A 51 2.45 3.73 -12.34
C MET A 51 3.90 3.33 -11.98
N HIS A 52 4.26 3.42 -10.70
CA HIS A 52 5.55 2.99 -10.17
C HIS A 52 5.43 1.76 -9.26
N GLY A 53 4.28 1.11 -9.28
CA GLY A 53 3.99 -0.04 -8.46
C GLY A 53 4.49 -1.36 -9.02
N THR A 54 4.23 -2.42 -8.26
CA THR A 54 4.52 -3.78 -8.68
C THR A 54 3.48 -4.30 -9.68
N TYR A 55 3.89 -5.22 -10.53
CA TYR A 55 2.98 -5.83 -11.50
C TYR A 55 1.84 -6.59 -10.79
N GLU A 56 2.17 -7.40 -9.79
CA GLU A 56 1.19 -8.16 -9.01
C GLU A 56 0.20 -7.28 -8.26
N ALA A 57 0.61 -6.13 -7.72
CA ALA A 57 -0.30 -5.19 -7.05
C ALA A 57 -1.30 -4.59 -8.05
N ASN A 58 -0.82 -4.15 -9.21
CA ASN A 58 -1.68 -3.59 -10.25
C ASN A 58 -2.66 -4.63 -10.82
N MET A 59 -2.19 -5.85 -11.10
CA MET A 59 -3.03 -6.92 -11.61
C MET A 59 -4.06 -7.37 -10.58
N ALA A 60 -3.67 -7.48 -9.31
CA ALA A 60 -4.60 -7.82 -8.23
C ALA A 60 -5.66 -6.72 -8.03
N MET A 61 -5.27 -5.45 -8.15
CA MET A 61 -6.21 -4.33 -8.11
C MET A 61 -7.19 -4.36 -9.29
N GLN A 62 -6.72 -4.73 -10.49
CA GLN A 62 -7.55 -4.78 -11.70
C GLN A 62 -8.54 -5.94 -11.67
N HIS A 63 -8.15 -7.12 -11.19
CA HIS A 63 -8.92 -8.35 -11.34
C HIS A 63 -9.58 -8.86 -10.05
N CYS A 64 -9.55 -8.10 -8.95
CA CYS A 64 -10.28 -8.51 -7.74
C CYS A 64 -11.80 -8.32 -7.92
N ASP A 65 -12.57 -9.20 -7.34
CA ASP A 65 -14.04 -9.15 -7.24
C ASP A 65 -14.52 -8.15 -6.18
N VAL A 66 -13.78 -8.03 -5.08
CA VAL A 66 -14.02 -7.06 -4.01
C VAL A 66 -12.76 -6.25 -3.73
N LEU A 67 -12.88 -4.92 -3.79
CA LEU A 67 -11.84 -3.98 -3.42
C LEU A 67 -12.23 -3.21 -2.17
N LEU A 68 -11.55 -3.49 -1.06
CA LEU A 68 -11.70 -2.76 0.19
C LEU A 68 -10.64 -1.64 0.23
N ALA A 69 -11.06 -0.42 -0.07
CA ALA A 69 -10.22 0.77 -0.03
C ALA A 69 -10.31 1.44 1.34
N ILE A 70 -9.17 1.67 1.99
CA ILE A 70 -9.11 2.20 3.37
C ILE A 70 -8.17 3.40 3.41
N GLY A 71 -8.72 4.59 3.61
CA GLY A 71 -7.95 5.83 3.71
C GLY A 71 -7.11 6.13 2.46
N ALA A 72 -7.63 5.77 1.28
CA ALA A 72 -7.00 5.93 -0.02
C ALA A 72 -7.98 6.60 -0.98
N ARG A 73 -7.51 7.55 -1.80
CA ARG A 73 -8.37 8.44 -2.60
C ARG A 73 -8.52 8.07 -4.06
N PHE A 74 -8.00 6.93 -4.48
CA PHE A 74 -7.96 6.54 -5.89
C PHE A 74 -7.31 7.61 -6.79
N ASP A 75 -6.09 8.00 -6.41
CA ASP A 75 -5.31 9.02 -7.11
C ASP A 75 -5.03 8.61 -8.57
N ASP A 76 -4.83 9.59 -9.45
CA ASP A 76 -4.52 9.35 -10.87
C ASP A 76 -3.18 8.66 -11.09
N ARG A 77 -2.26 8.73 -10.13
CA ARG A 77 -0.99 7.99 -10.15
C ARG A 77 -1.15 6.49 -9.87
N GLU A 78 -2.27 6.10 -9.30
CA GLU A 78 -2.56 4.72 -8.89
C GLU A 78 -3.52 4.02 -9.84
N ILE A 79 -4.62 4.67 -10.24
CA ILE A 79 -5.62 4.06 -11.11
C ILE A 79 -5.50 4.48 -12.59
N GLY A 80 -4.67 5.48 -12.90
CA GLY A 80 -4.47 5.97 -14.26
C GLY A 80 -5.77 6.43 -14.92
N ASN A 81 -6.18 5.73 -15.99
CA ASN A 81 -7.45 6.03 -16.66
C ASN A 81 -8.63 5.32 -15.96
N PRO A 82 -9.56 6.08 -15.33
CA PRO A 82 -10.71 5.49 -14.64
C PRO A 82 -11.57 4.59 -15.52
N LYS A 83 -11.66 4.86 -16.83
CA LYS A 83 -12.46 4.03 -17.75
C LYS A 83 -11.95 2.59 -17.80
N HIS A 84 -10.64 2.40 -17.89
CA HIS A 84 -10.06 1.05 -17.90
C HIS A 84 -10.19 0.35 -16.54
N PHE A 85 -10.21 1.13 -15.45
CA PHE A 85 -10.41 0.58 -14.11
C PHE A 85 -11.81 -0.02 -13.91
N PHE A 86 -12.82 0.43 -14.68
CA PHE A 86 -14.21 -0.03 -14.62
C PHE A 86 -14.55 -1.16 -15.60
N GLU A 87 -13.62 -1.65 -16.41
CA GLU A 87 -13.89 -2.73 -17.38
C GLU A 87 -14.24 -4.05 -16.68
N GLU A 88 -13.75 -4.27 -15.46
CA GLU A 88 -14.05 -5.44 -14.65
C GLU A 88 -15.16 -5.13 -13.64
N GLN A 89 -16.14 -6.02 -13.50
CA GLN A 89 -17.16 -5.92 -12.46
C GLN A 89 -16.57 -6.28 -11.11
N ARG A 90 -16.63 -5.34 -10.18
CA ARG A 90 -16.18 -5.53 -8.79
C ARG A 90 -17.03 -4.74 -7.83
N THR A 91 -17.08 -5.17 -6.58
CA THR A 91 -17.67 -4.40 -5.48
C THR A 91 -16.58 -3.55 -4.83
N ILE A 92 -16.79 -2.25 -4.74
CA ILE A 92 -15.86 -1.31 -4.11
C ILE A 92 -16.45 -0.84 -2.79
N ILE A 93 -15.76 -1.21 -1.69
CA ILE A 93 -16.04 -0.73 -0.34
C ILE A 93 -14.99 0.34 -0.04
N HIS A 94 -15.42 1.55 0.32
CA HIS A 94 -14.50 2.67 0.56
C HIS A 94 -14.70 3.26 1.95
N VAL A 95 -13.66 3.17 2.77
CA VAL A 95 -13.57 3.77 4.11
C VAL A 95 -12.73 5.04 4.02
N ASP A 96 -13.33 6.18 4.29
CA ASP A 96 -12.63 7.47 4.35
C ASP A 96 -13.28 8.38 5.40
N ILE A 97 -12.50 9.26 6.00
CA ILE A 97 -13.01 10.25 6.94
C ILE A 97 -13.66 11.44 6.23
N ASP A 98 -13.22 11.72 5.00
CA ASP A 98 -13.71 12.81 4.17
C ASP A 98 -14.81 12.31 3.22
N PRO A 99 -16.08 12.68 3.44
CA PRO A 99 -17.18 12.28 2.56
C PRO A 99 -17.01 12.78 1.12
N SER A 100 -16.25 13.87 0.91
CA SER A 100 -16.00 14.41 -0.42
C SER A 100 -15.04 13.58 -1.25
N SER A 101 -14.30 12.69 -0.64
CA SER A 101 -13.41 11.71 -1.30
C SER A 101 -14.16 10.49 -1.83
N ILE A 102 -15.33 10.18 -1.24
CA ILE A 102 -16.15 9.02 -1.63
C ILE A 102 -16.76 9.26 -3.03
N SER A 103 -16.62 8.28 -3.90
CA SER A 103 -17.12 8.32 -5.28
C SER A 103 -16.59 9.49 -6.14
N LYS A 104 -15.53 10.17 -5.73
CA LYS A 104 -14.97 11.31 -6.45
C LYS A 104 -14.30 10.90 -7.78
N ARG A 105 -13.57 9.81 -7.77
CA ARG A 105 -12.82 9.28 -8.92
C ARG A 105 -13.36 7.95 -9.41
N VAL A 106 -13.76 7.12 -8.49
CA VAL A 106 -14.21 5.75 -8.71
C VAL A 106 -15.58 5.61 -8.05
N LYS A 107 -16.58 5.09 -8.79
CA LYS A 107 -17.89 4.80 -8.21
C LYS A 107 -17.74 3.78 -7.08
N VAL A 108 -18.27 4.10 -5.91
CA VAL A 108 -18.21 3.26 -4.72
C VAL A 108 -19.58 2.60 -4.51
N ASP A 109 -19.59 1.30 -4.23
CA ASP A 109 -20.82 0.55 -3.97
C ASP A 109 -21.20 0.61 -2.49
N VAL A 110 -20.20 0.52 -1.59
CA VAL A 110 -20.43 0.59 -0.14
C VAL A 110 -19.56 1.70 0.46
N PRO A 111 -20.10 2.91 0.62
CA PRO A 111 -19.40 4.00 1.29
C PRO A 111 -19.46 3.87 2.81
N ILE A 112 -18.32 4.07 3.48
CA ILE A 112 -18.22 4.11 4.94
C ILE A 112 -17.47 5.39 5.32
N VAL A 113 -18.19 6.38 5.80
CA VAL A 113 -17.60 7.65 6.26
C VAL A 113 -17.35 7.55 7.77
N GLY A 114 -16.08 7.65 8.18
CA GLY A 114 -15.75 7.56 9.60
C GLY A 114 -14.26 7.51 9.86
N ASN A 115 -13.91 7.56 11.15
CA ASN A 115 -12.55 7.36 11.59
C ASN A 115 -12.11 5.92 11.27
N VAL A 116 -11.01 5.80 10.53
CA VAL A 116 -10.54 4.50 10.03
C VAL A 116 -10.28 3.49 11.16
N ARG A 117 -9.76 3.95 12.29
CA ARG A 117 -9.47 3.05 13.43
C ARG A 117 -10.74 2.45 14.02
N GLU A 118 -11.75 3.29 14.24
CA GLU A 118 -13.05 2.86 14.78
C GLU A 118 -13.76 1.90 13.81
N VAL A 119 -13.73 2.23 12.51
CA VAL A 119 -14.31 1.38 11.47
C VAL A 119 -13.63 0.02 11.44
N LEU A 120 -12.29 -0.02 11.47
CA LEU A 120 -11.54 -1.28 11.45
C LEU A 120 -11.78 -2.12 12.71
N GLN A 121 -11.87 -1.49 13.88
CA GLN A 121 -12.21 -2.18 15.13
C GLN A 121 -13.59 -2.84 15.06
N GLU A 122 -14.58 -2.11 14.52
CA GLU A 122 -15.92 -2.66 14.35
C GLU A 122 -15.95 -3.77 13.29
N MET A 123 -15.24 -3.63 12.17
CA MET A 123 -15.12 -4.69 11.16
C MET A 123 -14.50 -5.97 11.77
N ILE A 124 -13.44 -5.82 12.57
CA ILE A 124 -12.81 -6.96 13.27
C ILE A 124 -13.78 -7.62 14.22
N ARG A 125 -14.51 -6.82 15.01
CA ARG A 125 -15.53 -7.33 15.95
C ARG A 125 -16.62 -8.13 15.24
N GLN A 126 -17.12 -7.60 14.11
CA GLN A 126 -18.14 -8.28 13.30
C GLN A 126 -17.60 -9.58 12.66
N LEU A 127 -16.38 -9.52 12.12
CA LEU A 127 -15.72 -10.69 11.54
C LEU A 127 -15.52 -11.83 12.57
N GLN A 128 -15.19 -11.47 13.82
CA GLN A 128 -15.04 -12.44 14.91
C GLN A 128 -16.39 -13.06 15.31
N ALA A 129 -17.46 -12.27 15.31
CA ALA A 129 -18.80 -12.72 15.64
C ALA A 129 -19.46 -13.51 14.50
N SER A 130 -19.04 -13.29 13.25
CA SER A 130 -19.61 -13.96 12.07
C SER A 130 -19.20 -15.43 12.00
N LYS A 131 -20.15 -16.27 11.62
CA LYS A 131 -19.89 -17.67 11.23
C LYS A 131 -19.39 -17.79 9.79
N GLU A 132 -19.64 -16.78 8.98
CA GLU A 132 -19.17 -16.73 7.59
C GLU A 132 -17.67 -16.40 7.56
N LYS A 133 -16.96 -17.14 6.74
CA LYS A 133 -15.51 -16.95 6.51
C LYS A 133 -15.28 -16.96 5.00
N PRO A 134 -14.20 -16.31 4.52
CA PRO A 134 -13.81 -16.45 3.13
C PRO A 134 -13.68 -17.92 2.73
N ASP A 135 -14.14 -18.28 1.53
CA ASP A 135 -13.97 -19.63 1.01
C ASP A 135 -12.49 -19.95 0.85
N PRO A 136 -11.96 -20.96 1.55
CA PRO A 136 -10.53 -21.30 1.47
C PRO A 136 -10.09 -21.77 0.09
N ALA A 137 -10.98 -22.37 -0.72
CA ALA A 137 -10.65 -22.85 -2.05
C ALA A 137 -10.51 -21.70 -3.04
N GLU A 138 -11.45 -20.75 -3.01
CA GLU A 138 -11.38 -19.55 -3.82
C GLU A 138 -10.19 -18.65 -3.43
N LEU A 139 -9.97 -18.47 -2.13
CA LEU A 139 -8.81 -17.72 -1.63
C LEU A 139 -7.48 -18.37 -2.06
N LYS A 140 -7.39 -19.69 -2.04
CA LYS A 140 -6.22 -20.43 -2.52
C LYS A 140 -6.02 -20.26 -4.03
N ALA A 141 -7.09 -20.29 -4.82
CA ALA A 141 -7.03 -20.07 -6.26
C ALA A 141 -6.58 -18.64 -6.59
N TRP A 142 -7.08 -17.64 -5.85
CA TRP A 142 -6.66 -16.25 -5.95
C TRP A 142 -5.17 -16.07 -5.64
N TRP A 143 -4.67 -16.65 -4.54
CA TRP A 143 -3.26 -16.61 -4.22
C TRP A 143 -2.39 -17.30 -5.28
N LYS A 144 -2.85 -18.41 -5.86
CA LYS A 144 -2.14 -19.05 -6.97
C LYS A 144 -1.98 -18.11 -8.17
N GLN A 145 -3.02 -17.36 -8.49
CA GLN A 145 -2.97 -16.36 -9.57
C GLN A 145 -2.01 -15.22 -9.25
N ILE A 146 -2.03 -14.72 -8.01
CA ILE A 146 -1.13 -13.66 -7.53
C ILE A 146 0.34 -14.12 -7.61
N GLU A 147 0.64 -15.35 -7.17
CA GLU A 147 2.00 -15.90 -7.25
C GLU A 147 2.49 -16.04 -8.71
N LEU A 148 1.59 -16.33 -9.64
CA LEU A 148 1.91 -16.31 -11.07
C LEU A 148 2.30 -14.90 -11.55
N TRP A 149 1.60 -13.85 -11.13
CA TRP A 149 1.97 -12.48 -11.43
C TRP A 149 3.29 -12.07 -10.75
N ARG A 150 3.46 -12.45 -9.50
CA ARG A 150 4.68 -12.18 -8.71
C ARG A 150 5.91 -12.86 -9.32
N SER A 151 5.75 -14.02 -9.96
CA SER A 151 6.86 -14.74 -10.62
C SER A 151 7.51 -13.98 -11.79
N ARG A 152 6.86 -12.90 -12.29
CA ARG A 152 7.48 -12.01 -13.29
C ARG A 152 8.65 -11.22 -12.74
N ASP A 153 8.77 -11.09 -11.40
CA ASP A 153 9.84 -10.36 -10.73
C ASP A 153 10.08 -8.98 -11.38
N CYS A 154 8.99 -8.16 -11.40
CA CYS A 154 8.92 -6.92 -12.17
C CYS A 154 9.94 -5.86 -11.72
N LEU A 155 10.46 -5.98 -10.50
CA LEU A 155 11.48 -5.09 -9.94
C LEU A 155 12.90 -5.64 -10.06
N LYS A 156 13.11 -6.76 -10.78
CA LYS A 156 14.44 -7.33 -10.95
C LYS A 156 15.42 -6.36 -11.61
N TYR A 157 16.66 -6.39 -11.17
CA TYR A 157 17.76 -5.65 -11.77
C TYR A 157 19.04 -6.50 -11.78
N ASP A 158 20.02 -6.13 -12.59
CA ASP A 158 21.30 -6.83 -12.66
C ASP A 158 22.12 -6.55 -11.39
N ARG A 159 22.13 -7.53 -10.48
CA ARG A 159 22.89 -7.50 -9.22
C ARG A 159 24.39 -7.73 -9.42
N ALA A 160 24.82 -8.29 -10.56
CA ALA A 160 26.20 -8.55 -10.91
C ALA A 160 26.84 -7.40 -11.72
N ALA A 161 26.09 -6.35 -12.00
CA ALA A 161 26.60 -5.21 -12.75
C ALA A 161 27.85 -4.60 -12.09
N LYS A 162 28.85 -4.25 -12.91
CA LYS A 162 30.07 -3.57 -12.43
C LYS A 162 29.80 -2.17 -11.87
N ILE A 163 28.69 -1.56 -12.28
CA ILE A 163 28.25 -0.25 -11.82
C ILE A 163 27.21 -0.46 -10.70
N ILE A 164 27.38 0.25 -9.58
CA ILE A 164 26.44 0.21 -8.47
C ILE A 164 25.06 0.68 -8.96
N LYS A 165 24.07 -0.18 -8.83
CA LYS A 165 22.68 0.14 -9.18
C LYS A 165 22.00 0.85 -8.01
N PRO A 166 21.17 1.88 -8.28
CA PRO A 166 20.44 2.59 -7.23
C PRO A 166 19.59 1.67 -6.33
N GLN A 167 18.99 0.65 -6.93
CA GLN A 167 18.24 -0.38 -6.21
C GLN A 167 19.09 -1.08 -5.15
N ALA A 168 20.33 -1.47 -5.52
CA ALA A 168 21.26 -2.11 -4.59
C ALA A 168 21.63 -1.21 -3.42
N VAL A 169 21.74 0.10 -3.63
CA VAL A 169 22.00 1.07 -2.55
C VAL A 169 20.85 1.07 -1.55
N VAL A 170 19.61 1.12 -2.03
CA VAL A 170 18.42 1.12 -1.16
C VAL A 170 18.27 -0.20 -0.40
N GLU A 171 18.48 -1.34 -1.07
CA GLU A 171 18.46 -2.65 -0.40
C GLU A 171 19.54 -2.74 0.67
N LYS A 172 20.75 -2.26 0.39
CA LYS A 172 21.82 -2.23 1.37
C LYS A 172 21.51 -1.31 2.54
N LEU A 173 20.87 -0.17 2.30
CA LEU A 173 20.41 0.72 3.36
C LEU A 173 19.41 -0.02 4.28
N TYR A 174 18.45 -0.74 3.69
CA TYR A 174 17.51 -1.57 4.45
C TYR A 174 18.23 -2.63 5.30
N GLU A 175 19.21 -3.34 4.73
CA GLU A 175 19.98 -4.36 5.44
C GLU A 175 20.74 -3.77 6.64
N VAL A 176 21.48 -2.67 6.43
CA VAL A 176 22.30 -2.02 7.46
C VAL A 176 21.45 -1.47 8.61
N THR A 177 20.31 -0.87 8.28
CA THR A 177 19.35 -0.32 9.26
C THR A 177 18.42 -1.38 9.84
N LYS A 178 18.45 -2.60 9.32
CA LYS A 178 17.50 -3.69 9.65
C LYS A 178 16.04 -3.25 9.47
N GLY A 179 15.79 -2.32 8.55
CA GLY A 179 14.47 -1.73 8.31
C GLY A 179 13.96 -0.82 9.41
N ASP A 180 14.78 -0.45 10.40
CA ASP A 180 14.39 0.40 11.53
C ASP A 180 15.02 1.79 11.44
N ALA A 181 14.78 2.48 10.34
CA ALA A 181 15.18 3.87 10.16
C ALA A 181 13.99 4.74 9.73
N PHE A 182 14.09 6.02 10.03
CA PHE A 182 13.28 7.03 9.35
C PHE A 182 13.93 7.32 8.00
N VAL A 183 13.20 7.11 6.92
CA VAL A 183 13.67 7.36 5.56
C VAL A 183 13.00 8.61 5.05
N THR A 184 13.78 9.66 4.85
CA THR A 184 13.34 10.88 4.18
C THR A 184 13.77 10.83 2.72
N SER A 185 12.95 11.35 1.84
CA SER A 185 13.27 11.41 0.42
C SER A 185 12.86 12.73 -0.19
N ASP A 186 13.71 13.23 -1.07
CA ASP A 186 13.32 14.25 -2.02
C ASP A 186 12.53 13.64 -3.18
N VAL A 187 12.14 14.45 -4.15
CA VAL A 187 11.31 14.04 -5.29
C VAL A 187 12.17 13.69 -6.49
N GLY A 188 11.91 12.50 -7.07
CA GLY A 188 12.62 12.01 -8.24
C GLY A 188 12.71 10.49 -8.32
N GLN A 189 13.57 9.97 -9.20
CA GLN A 189 13.75 8.52 -9.36
C GLN A 189 14.18 7.83 -8.07
N HIS A 190 15.05 8.48 -7.28
CA HIS A 190 15.49 7.97 -5.98
C HIS A 190 14.33 7.75 -5.00
N GLN A 191 13.30 8.61 -5.04
CA GLN A 191 12.07 8.45 -4.26
C GLN A 191 11.35 7.15 -4.66
N MET A 192 11.25 6.88 -5.96
CA MET A 192 10.60 5.66 -6.45
C MET A 192 11.40 4.41 -6.07
N TRP A 193 12.73 4.45 -6.20
CA TRP A 193 13.56 3.34 -5.73
C TRP A 193 13.45 3.11 -4.22
N ALA A 194 13.43 4.17 -3.42
CA ALA A 194 13.22 4.04 -1.97
C ALA A 194 11.85 3.40 -1.67
N ALA A 195 10.79 3.83 -2.34
CA ALA A 195 9.45 3.28 -2.17
C ALA A 195 9.33 1.81 -2.58
N GLN A 196 10.09 1.38 -3.61
CA GLN A 196 10.04 0.02 -4.16
C GLN A 196 10.95 -0.97 -3.40
N PHE A 197 12.14 -0.54 -2.99
CA PHE A 197 13.20 -1.43 -2.51
C PHE A 197 13.47 -1.35 -1.00
N TYR A 198 13.08 -0.26 -0.31
CA TYR A 198 13.10 -0.21 1.14
C TYR A 198 11.79 -0.79 1.69
N LYS A 199 11.89 -1.81 2.54
CA LYS A 199 10.71 -2.50 3.07
C LYS A 199 10.22 -1.82 4.34
N PHE A 200 9.21 -0.97 4.21
CA PHE A 200 8.61 -0.26 5.35
C PHE A 200 7.66 -1.17 6.13
N ASN A 201 8.07 -1.57 7.33
CA ASN A 201 7.30 -2.44 8.22
C ASN A 201 6.54 -1.69 9.33
N LYS A 202 6.87 -0.41 9.51
CA LYS A 202 6.29 0.43 10.56
C LYS A 202 5.70 1.70 9.95
N PRO A 203 4.57 2.21 10.46
CA PRO A 203 4.04 3.51 10.05
C PRO A 203 5.01 4.64 10.42
N LEU A 204 4.85 5.80 9.78
CA LEU A 204 5.63 7.02 10.03
C LEU A 204 7.15 6.87 9.81
N ARG A 205 7.59 5.83 9.10
CA ARG A 205 9.01 5.63 8.74
C ARG A 205 9.36 6.12 7.34
N TRP A 206 8.36 6.39 6.51
CA TRP A 206 8.49 6.94 5.17
C TRP A 206 8.03 8.39 5.13
N ILE A 207 8.96 9.33 4.91
CA ILE A 207 8.73 10.77 4.98
C ILE A 207 9.11 11.39 3.63
N ASN A 208 8.09 11.82 2.89
CA ASN A 208 8.27 12.35 1.55
C ASN A 208 7.14 13.31 1.16
N SER A 209 7.38 14.14 0.16
CA SER A 209 6.37 15.00 -0.44
C SER A 209 5.64 14.27 -1.56
N GLY A 210 4.89 13.20 -1.22
CA GLY A 210 4.22 12.35 -2.20
C GLY A 210 2.94 12.94 -2.80
N GLY A 211 2.35 13.94 -2.16
CA GLY A 211 1.16 14.63 -2.67
C GLY A 211 1.51 15.73 -3.69
N LEU A 212 2.23 16.75 -3.24
CA LEU A 212 2.61 17.91 -4.08
C LEU A 212 3.90 17.68 -4.88
N GLY A 213 4.74 16.72 -4.47
CA GLY A 213 6.00 16.46 -5.15
C GLY A 213 6.99 17.62 -5.05
N THR A 214 7.12 18.22 -3.85
CA THR A 214 7.95 19.39 -3.59
C THR A 214 9.43 19.02 -3.60
N MET A 215 10.17 19.47 -4.61
CA MET A 215 11.63 19.33 -4.66
C MET A 215 12.28 20.18 -3.57
N GLY A 216 13.38 19.69 -2.98
CA GLY A 216 14.04 20.31 -1.83
C GLY A 216 13.48 19.91 -0.47
N PHE A 217 12.47 19.03 -0.42
CA PHE A 217 11.84 18.57 0.81
C PHE A 217 12.74 17.63 1.64
N GLY A 218 13.52 16.78 0.99
CA GLY A 218 14.20 15.64 1.64
C GLY A 218 15.20 16.05 2.71
N LEU A 219 16.08 17.01 2.43
CA LEU A 219 17.11 17.44 3.37
C LEU A 219 16.55 18.14 4.63
N PRO A 220 15.69 19.16 4.53
CA PRO A 220 15.10 19.76 5.72
C PRO A 220 14.25 18.79 6.53
N ALA A 221 13.56 17.84 5.88
CA ALA A 221 12.84 16.78 6.57
C ALA A 221 13.78 15.87 7.37
N ALA A 222 14.96 15.52 6.82
CA ALA A 222 15.97 14.74 7.53
C ALA A 222 16.50 15.46 8.78
N VAL A 223 16.77 16.77 8.66
CA VAL A 223 17.18 17.60 9.82
C VAL A 223 16.08 17.62 10.88
N GLY A 224 14.82 17.80 10.48
CA GLY A 224 13.68 17.79 11.41
C GLY A 224 13.53 16.45 12.14
N VAL A 225 13.67 15.34 11.43
CA VAL A 225 13.64 13.99 12.03
C VAL A 225 14.79 13.80 13.02
N GLN A 226 16.01 14.22 12.66
CA GLN A 226 17.18 14.09 13.54
C GLN A 226 17.04 14.93 14.82
N LEU A 227 16.34 16.06 14.78
CA LEU A 227 16.09 16.88 15.97
C LEU A 227 14.98 16.30 16.86
N ALA A 228 14.06 15.52 16.27
CA ALA A 228 12.92 14.94 16.98
C ALA A 228 13.22 13.55 17.59
N HIS A 229 14.26 12.87 17.13
CA HIS A 229 14.64 11.49 17.49
C HIS A 229 16.14 11.34 17.69
#